data_3cd14503d3adc32a6246f8e695e6ae69
#
_entry.id   3cd14503d3adc32a6246f8e695e6ae69
#
_cell.length_a   1.000
_cell.length_b   1.000
_cell.length_c   1.000
_cell.angle_alpha   90.00
_cell.angle_beta   90.00
_cell.angle_gamma   90.00
#
_symmetry.space_group_name_H-M   'P 1'
#
loop_
_entity.id
_entity.type
_entity.pdbx_description
1 polymer ?
#
loop_
_entity_poly.entity_id
_entity_poly.type
_entity_poly.pdbx_seq_one_letter_code
_entity_poly.pdbx_strand_id
1 'polypeptide(L)'
;MNGLDLGIGALEQDMWRVVFLMTRIGAALLAAPFFGATAVPMSVRIAITGALAIFVSVWMPAVATPDALLSLAVLLAIAGEVIVGLALGFVLQLAFAAPTVAAELISGGMGMSMAVSSDAMGGGTTTSFGQYFVIVLTLIFLATGAHLHWIALLAE
;
A
#
# COMPACT_ATOMS: atom_id res chain seq x y z
N MET A 1 -33.26 -23.52 22.56
CA MET A 1 -34.12 -22.82 21.58
C MET A 1 -33.17 -21.95 20.78
N ASN A 2 -32.72 -22.50 19.66
CA ASN A 2 -31.69 -21.85 18.82
C ASN A 2 -32.41 -20.78 18.03
N GLY A 3 -32.16 -19.50 18.44
CA GLY A 3 -32.62 -18.33 17.71
C GLY A 3 -32.18 -18.42 16.26
N LEU A 4 -33.01 -17.95 15.39
CA LEU A 4 -32.81 -17.80 13.96
C LEU A 4 -31.40 -17.25 13.68
N ASP A 5 -30.46 -18.13 13.35
CA ASP A 5 -29.15 -17.78 12.87
C ASP A 5 -29.31 -17.33 11.40
N LEU A 6 -29.71 -16.08 11.24
CA LEU A 6 -29.98 -15.43 9.95
C LEU A 6 -28.70 -15.18 9.14
N GLY A 7 -27.61 -15.87 9.47
CA GLY A 7 -26.30 -15.64 8.82
C GLY A 7 -25.66 -14.30 9.22
N ILE A 8 -26.20 -13.62 10.23
CA ILE A 8 -25.69 -12.31 10.70
C ILE A 8 -24.25 -12.47 11.21
N GLY A 9 -23.93 -13.58 11.86
CA GLY A 9 -22.58 -13.86 12.35
C GLY A 9 -21.57 -14.03 11.21
N ALA A 10 -21.97 -14.62 10.09
CA ALA A 10 -21.09 -14.74 8.91
C ALA A 10 -20.85 -13.38 8.25
N LEU A 11 -21.89 -12.56 8.14
CA LEU A 11 -21.79 -11.19 7.62
C LEU A 11 -20.88 -10.33 8.51
N GLU A 12 -21.00 -10.46 9.82
CA GLU A 12 -20.15 -9.72 10.76
C GLU A 12 -18.68 -10.13 10.60
N GLN A 13 -18.39 -11.43 10.47
CA GLN A 13 -17.02 -11.91 10.22
C GLN A 13 -16.45 -11.37 8.91
N ASP A 14 -17.22 -11.38 7.85
CA ASP A 14 -16.78 -10.87 6.55
C ASP A 14 -16.56 -9.35 6.57
N MET A 15 -17.40 -8.61 7.28
CA MET A 15 -17.21 -7.17 7.48
C MET A 15 -15.90 -6.86 8.23
N TRP A 16 -15.61 -7.57 9.32
CA TRP A 16 -14.37 -7.38 10.07
C TRP A 16 -13.15 -7.72 9.25
N ARG A 17 -13.20 -8.79 8.48
CA ARG A 17 -12.13 -9.17 7.54
C ARG A 17 -11.83 -8.03 6.56
N VAL A 18 -12.86 -7.49 5.93
CA VAL A 18 -12.72 -6.37 4.99
C VAL A 18 -12.16 -5.14 5.69
N VAL A 19 -12.60 -4.82 6.91
CA VAL A 19 -12.11 -3.66 7.68
C VAL A 19 -10.62 -3.80 8.01
N PHE A 20 -10.16 -4.95 8.49
CA PHE A 20 -8.75 -5.19 8.78
C PHE A 20 -7.90 -5.11 7.50
N LEU A 21 -8.35 -5.73 6.41
CA LEU A 21 -7.67 -5.64 5.12
C LEU A 21 -7.64 -4.22 4.56
N MET A 22 -8.74 -3.47 4.65
CA MET A 22 -8.76 -2.07 4.23
C MET A 22 -7.77 -1.24 5.03
N THR A 23 -7.63 -1.50 6.32
CA THR A 23 -6.68 -0.79 7.18
C THR A 23 -5.24 -1.10 6.78
N ARG A 24 -4.89 -2.37 6.60
CA ARG A 24 -3.54 -2.81 6.17
C ARG A 24 -3.20 -2.30 4.78
N ILE A 25 -4.06 -2.56 3.79
CA ILE A 25 -3.85 -2.16 2.40
C ILE A 25 -3.82 -0.64 2.27
N GLY A 26 -4.73 0.06 2.98
CA GLY A 26 -4.76 1.52 3.00
C GLY A 26 -3.48 2.12 3.54
N ALA A 27 -2.96 1.61 4.66
CA ALA A 27 -1.70 2.03 5.25
C ALA A 27 -0.51 1.76 4.30
N ALA A 28 -0.48 0.61 3.65
CA ALA A 28 0.54 0.25 2.69
C ALA A 28 0.54 1.16 1.46
N LEU A 29 -0.64 1.45 0.90
CA LEU A 29 -0.76 2.34 -0.25
C LEU A 29 -0.41 3.80 0.09
N LEU A 30 -0.63 4.24 1.33
CA LEU A 30 -0.19 5.57 1.77
C LEU A 30 1.34 5.69 1.81
N ALA A 31 2.04 4.63 2.19
CA ALA A 31 3.50 4.60 2.25
C ALA A 31 4.15 4.21 0.91
N ALA A 32 3.41 3.60 -0.02
CA ALA A 32 3.92 3.16 -1.30
C ALA A 32 4.24 4.34 -2.26
N PRO A 33 5.32 4.26 -3.07
CA PRO A 33 5.80 5.38 -3.88
C PRO A 33 4.82 5.85 -4.96
N PHE A 34 3.96 4.96 -5.46
CA PHE A 34 3.02 5.30 -6.55
C PHE A 34 1.74 5.95 -6.05
N PHE A 35 1.24 5.51 -4.90
CA PHE A 35 -0.05 5.92 -4.37
C PHE A 35 0.07 6.97 -3.26
N GLY A 36 1.26 7.09 -2.64
CA GLY A 36 1.58 8.12 -1.65
C GLY A 36 1.73 9.52 -2.25
N ALA A 37 1.91 9.62 -3.57
CA ALA A 37 2.09 10.90 -4.26
C ALA A 37 0.88 11.83 -4.11
N THR A 38 1.13 13.14 -4.01
CA THR A 38 0.09 14.18 -3.93
C THR A 38 -0.80 14.25 -5.18
N ALA A 39 -0.31 13.70 -6.30
CA ALA A 39 -1.03 13.66 -7.57
C ALA A 39 -2.25 12.71 -7.57
N VAL A 40 -2.29 11.72 -6.64
CA VAL A 40 -3.39 10.76 -6.58
C VAL A 40 -4.47 11.27 -5.62
N PRO A 41 -5.70 11.57 -6.09
CA PRO A 41 -6.80 12.01 -5.23
C PRO A 41 -7.13 10.97 -4.15
N MET A 42 -7.51 11.43 -2.96
CA MET A 42 -7.87 10.57 -1.83
C MET A 42 -9.01 9.60 -2.18
N SER A 43 -9.98 10.04 -2.97
CA SER A 43 -11.09 9.20 -3.45
C SER A 43 -10.63 7.98 -4.25
N VAL A 44 -9.61 8.16 -5.10
CA VAL A 44 -9.01 7.06 -5.88
C VAL A 44 -8.30 6.07 -4.98
N ARG A 45 -7.56 6.55 -3.98
CA ARG A 45 -6.89 5.68 -2.98
C ARG A 45 -7.91 4.83 -2.22
N ILE A 46 -8.97 5.45 -1.73
CA ILE A 46 -10.04 4.76 -1.00
C ILE A 46 -10.70 3.71 -1.90
N ALA A 47 -11.00 4.05 -3.16
CA ALA A 47 -11.62 3.12 -4.11
C ALA A 47 -10.71 1.91 -4.40
N ILE A 48 -9.42 2.12 -4.65
CA ILE A 48 -8.45 1.04 -4.88
C ILE A 48 -8.28 0.19 -3.62
N THR A 49 -8.15 0.81 -2.44
CA THR A 49 -8.03 0.10 -1.16
C THR A 49 -9.25 -0.79 -0.94
N GLY A 50 -10.46 -0.26 -1.12
CA GLY A 50 -11.70 -1.02 -0.96
C GLY A 50 -11.83 -2.16 -1.97
N ALA A 51 -11.52 -1.91 -3.23
CA ALA A 51 -11.56 -2.93 -4.28
C ALA A 51 -10.57 -4.07 -4.01
N LEU A 52 -9.34 -3.76 -3.62
CA LEU A 52 -8.32 -4.74 -3.26
C LEU A 52 -8.70 -5.51 -1.99
N ALA A 53 -9.22 -4.83 -0.97
CA ALA A 53 -9.64 -5.47 0.28
C ALA A 53 -10.78 -6.47 0.04
N ILE A 54 -11.78 -6.11 -0.76
CA ILE A 54 -12.88 -7.01 -1.13
C ILE A 54 -12.34 -8.18 -1.97
N PHE A 55 -11.50 -7.91 -2.96
CA PHE A 55 -10.93 -8.96 -3.80
C PHE A 55 -10.12 -9.97 -2.99
N VAL A 56 -9.24 -9.49 -2.11
CA VAL A 56 -8.39 -10.33 -1.25
C VAL A 56 -9.22 -11.06 -0.19
N SER A 57 -10.27 -10.45 0.36
CA SER A 57 -11.10 -11.05 1.41
C SER A 57 -11.74 -12.38 0.98
N VAL A 58 -12.00 -12.56 -0.32
CA VAL A 58 -12.57 -13.80 -0.87
C VAL A 58 -11.61 -14.99 -0.73
N TRP A 59 -10.29 -14.73 -0.73
CA TRP A 59 -9.23 -15.75 -0.72
C TRP A 59 -8.64 -15.98 0.67
N MET A 60 -8.93 -15.11 1.64
CA MET A 60 -8.40 -15.22 2.99
C MET A 60 -9.29 -16.05 3.91
N PRO A 61 -8.69 -16.78 4.88
CA PRO A 61 -9.46 -17.47 5.92
C PRO A 61 -10.23 -16.47 6.80
N ALA A 62 -11.30 -16.95 7.45
CA ALA A 62 -12.09 -16.15 8.35
C ALA A 62 -11.24 -15.60 9.51
N VAL A 63 -11.36 -14.30 9.76
CA VAL A 63 -10.75 -13.65 10.92
C VAL A 63 -11.71 -13.78 12.11
N ALA A 64 -11.17 -14.02 13.32
CA ALA A 64 -11.99 -14.06 14.52
C ALA A 64 -12.66 -12.70 14.75
N THR A 65 -13.98 -12.74 14.96
CA THR A 65 -14.73 -11.53 15.32
C THR A 65 -14.35 -11.09 16.73
N PRO A 66 -14.12 -9.81 16.96
CA PRO A 66 -13.86 -9.31 18.30
C PRO A 66 -15.12 -9.40 19.16
N ASP A 67 -15.00 -9.86 20.41
CA ASP A 67 -16.10 -9.98 21.36
C ASP A 67 -16.75 -8.63 21.73
N ALA A 68 -16.04 -7.53 21.56
CA ALA A 68 -16.54 -6.18 21.80
C ALA A 68 -15.92 -5.18 20.82
N LEU A 69 -16.78 -4.39 20.16
CA LEU A 69 -16.42 -3.40 19.12
C LEU A 69 -15.44 -2.32 19.61
N LEU A 70 -15.48 -1.97 20.89
CA LEU A 70 -14.64 -0.92 21.51
C LEU A 70 -13.71 -1.52 22.57
N SER A 71 -13.15 -2.71 22.32
CA SER A 71 -12.17 -3.29 23.23
C SER A 71 -10.76 -2.80 22.90
N LEU A 72 -9.89 -2.73 23.91
CA LEU A 72 -8.48 -2.45 23.75
C LEU A 72 -7.82 -3.44 22.77
N ALA A 73 -8.28 -4.68 22.75
CA ALA A 73 -7.79 -5.72 21.87
C ALA A 73 -8.03 -5.37 20.38
N VAL A 74 -9.20 -4.84 20.02
CA VAL A 74 -9.52 -4.40 18.66
C VAL A 74 -8.65 -3.21 18.25
N LEU A 75 -8.47 -2.24 19.15
CA LEU A 75 -7.59 -1.10 18.90
C LEU A 75 -6.15 -1.53 18.63
N LEU A 76 -5.63 -2.47 19.42
CA LEU A 76 -4.29 -3.02 19.22
C LEU A 76 -4.19 -3.84 17.93
N ALA A 77 -5.24 -4.61 17.57
CA ALA A 77 -5.27 -5.34 16.31
C ALA A 77 -5.23 -4.38 15.10
N ILE A 78 -6.07 -3.33 15.10
CA ILE A 78 -6.07 -2.31 14.04
C ILE A 78 -4.71 -1.59 13.98
N ALA A 79 -4.13 -1.23 15.11
CA ALA A 79 -2.80 -0.63 15.16
C ALA A 79 -1.73 -1.55 14.57
N GLY A 80 -1.81 -2.86 14.84
CA GLY A 80 -0.97 -3.88 14.24
C GLY A 80 -1.08 -3.92 12.72
N GLU A 81 -2.31 -3.90 12.19
CA GLU A 81 -2.58 -3.87 10.75
C GLU A 81 -1.99 -2.61 10.07
N VAL A 82 -2.14 -1.45 10.74
CA VAL A 82 -1.53 -0.20 10.26
C VAL A 82 -0.02 -0.30 10.22
N ILE A 83 0.61 -0.82 11.27
CA ILE A 83 2.08 -0.94 11.35
C ILE A 83 2.59 -1.89 10.26
N VAL A 84 1.97 -3.04 10.08
CA VAL A 84 2.35 -4.01 9.03
C VAL A 84 2.18 -3.39 7.64
N GLY A 85 1.05 -2.75 7.37
CA GLY A 85 0.80 -2.07 6.10
C GLY A 85 1.83 -0.98 5.83
N LEU A 86 2.08 -0.09 6.80
CA LEU A 86 3.10 0.96 6.67
C LEU A 86 4.49 0.37 6.43
N ALA A 87 4.87 -0.70 7.14
CA ALA A 87 6.18 -1.34 6.97
C ALA A 87 6.35 -1.90 5.54
N LEU A 88 5.34 -2.60 5.00
CA LEU A 88 5.37 -3.13 3.64
C LEU A 88 5.41 -2.02 2.57
N GLY A 89 4.64 -0.95 2.77
CA GLY A 89 4.68 0.22 1.90
C GLY A 89 6.03 0.93 1.96
N PHE A 90 6.61 1.07 3.15
CA PHE A 90 7.90 1.71 3.37
C PHE A 90 9.07 0.92 2.77
N VAL A 91 9.05 -0.42 2.85
CA VAL A 91 10.05 -1.26 2.18
C VAL A 91 10.03 -1.03 0.67
N LEU A 92 8.83 -0.95 0.07
CA LEU A 92 8.69 -0.63 -1.34
C LEU A 92 9.20 0.79 -1.64
N GLN A 93 8.90 1.76 -0.79
CA GLN A 93 9.41 3.13 -0.88
C GLN A 93 10.94 3.17 -0.89
N LEU A 94 11.60 2.43 0.00
CA LEU A 94 13.07 2.35 0.06
C LEU A 94 13.66 1.73 -1.22
N ALA A 95 13.02 0.69 -1.77
CA ALA A 95 13.46 0.05 -3.00
C ALA A 95 13.46 1.02 -4.18
N PHE A 96 12.52 1.96 -4.24
CA PHE A 96 12.45 2.99 -5.27
C PHE A 96 13.32 4.21 -4.95
N ALA A 97 13.51 4.56 -3.69
CA ALA A 97 14.32 5.70 -3.28
C ALA A 97 15.82 5.47 -3.52
N ALA A 98 16.33 4.26 -3.32
CA ALA A 98 17.75 3.97 -3.48
C ALA A 98 18.29 4.26 -4.91
N PRO A 99 17.67 3.78 -6.00
CA PRO A 99 18.10 4.12 -7.35
C PRO A 99 17.93 5.60 -7.70
N THR A 100 16.92 6.28 -7.17
CA THR A 100 16.73 7.71 -7.43
C THR A 100 17.84 8.55 -6.81
N VAL A 101 18.22 8.26 -5.57
CA VAL A 101 19.37 8.92 -4.90
C VAL A 101 20.67 8.66 -5.68
N ALA A 102 20.90 7.43 -6.14
CA ALA A 102 22.06 7.12 -6.96
C ALA A 102 22.07 7.92 -8.26
N ALA A 103 20.92 8.04 -8.92
CA ALA A 103 20.79 8.83 -10.14
C ALA A 103 21.06 10.33 -9.92
N GLU A 104 20.63 10.87 -8.80
CA GLU A 104 20.91 12.28 -8.42
C GLU A 104 22.40 12.52 -8.17
N LEU A 105 23.09 11.60 -7.51
CA LEU A 105 24.54 11.68 -7.30
C LEU A 105 25.32 11.65 -8.61
N ILE A 106 24.93 10.76 -9.53
CA ILE A 106 25.52 10.68 -10.87
C ILE A 106 25.27 11.98 -11.66
N SER A 107 24.03 12.45 -11.65
CA SER A 107 23.63 13.68 -12.35
C SER A 107 24.38 14.91 -11.83
N GLY A 108 24.55 15.00 -10.51
CA GLY A 108 25.35 16.04 -9.87
C GLY A 108 26.83 16.01 -10.30
N GLY A 109 27.43 14.81 -10.36
CA GLY A 109 28.80 14.61 -10.81
C GLY A 109 29.05 14.96 -12.29
N MET A 110 28.00 14.83 -13.13
CA MET A 110 28.05 15.22 -14.54
C MET A 110 27.75 16.70 -14.82
N GLY A 111 27.44 17.48 -13.78
CA GLY A 111 27.05 18.89 -13.91
C GLY A 111 25.65 19.10 -14.51
N MET A 112 24.84 18.04 -14.61
CA MET A 112 23.46 18.06 -15.14
C MET A 112 22.40 18.41 -14.09
N SER A 113 22.80 18.89 -12.93
CA SER A 113 21.90 19.23 -11.80
C SER A 113 20.90 20.36 -12.12
N MET A 114 21.13 21.12 -13.20
CA MET A 114 20.24 22.21 -13.65
C MET A 114 19.02 21.70 -14.45
N ALA A 115 19.04 20.47 -14.95
CA ALA A 115 17.92 19.87 -15.68
C ALA A 115 16.93 19.24 -14.68
N VAL A 116 16.17 20.08 -13.98
CA VAL A 116 15.17 19.66 -12.99
C VAL A 116 13.84 19.44 -13.67
N SER A 117 13.24 18.27 -13.44
CA SER A 117 11.90 17.91 -13.88
C SER A 117 10.98 17.66 -12.68
N SER A 118 9.69 17.88 -12.83
CA SER A 118 8.73 17.53 -11.77
C SER A 118 8.59 16.00 -11.69
N ASP A 119 8.77 15.47 -10.49
CA ASP A 119 8.59 14.04 -10.23
C ASP A 119 7.09 13.69 -10.22
N ALA A 120 6.69 12.88 -11.19
CA ALA A 120 5.30 12.43 -11.30
C ALA A 120 4.88 11.47 -10.17
N MET A 121 5.85 10.85 -9.48
CA MET A 121 5.59 9.84 -8.44
C MET A 121 5.73 10.37 -7.01
N GLY A 122 6.68 11.24 -6.76
CA GLY A 122 6.97 11.77 -5.42
C GLY A 122 6.40 13.16 -5.14
N GLY A 123 5.92 13.87 -6.17
CA GLY A 123 5.45 15.25 -6.04
C GLY A 123 6.55 16.27 -5.73
N GLY A 124 7.81 15.85 -5.81
CA GLY A 124 9.01 16.68 -5.67
C GLY A 124 9.60 17.10 -7.02
N THR A 125 10.78 17.70 -6.97
CA THR A 125 11.59 17.97 -8.14
C THR A 125 12.76 17.01 -8.18
N THR A 126 12.91 16.28 -9.29
CA THR A 126 14.04 15.38 -9.52
C THR A 126 14.79 15.80 -10.78
N THR A 127 16.02 15.31 -10.93
CA THR A 127 16.74 15.46 -12.18
C THR A 127 16.08 14.64 -13.29
N SER A 128 16.18 15.05 -14.54
CA SER A 128 15.66 14.29 -15.69
C SER A 128 16.23 12.87 -15.73
N PHE A 129 17.47 12.70 -15.24
CA PHE A 129 18.11 11.41 -15.11
C PHE A 129 17.48 10.56 -14.00
N GLY A 130 17.12 11.15 -12.85
CA GLY A 130 16.36 10.50 -11.79
C GLY A 130 15.01 10.01 -12.26
N GLN A 131 14.28 10.84 -13.02
CA GLN A 131 12.99 10.45 -13.60
C GLN A 131 13.11 9.25 -14.56
N TYR A 132 14.17 9.20 -15.37
CA TYR A 132 14.44 8.04 -16.23
C TYR A 132 14.63 6.76 -15.41
N PHE A 133 15.40 6.80 -14.31
CA PHE A 133 15.59 5.65 -13.43
C PHE A 133 14.28 5.18 -12.78
N VAL A 134 13.44 6.10 -12.34
CA VAL A 134 12.11 5.75 -11.78
C VAL A 134 11.25 5.03 -12.81
N ILE A 135 11.21 5.52 -14.06
CA ILE A 135 10.45 4.88 -15.13
C ILE A 135 10.97 3.47 -15.42
N VAL A 136 12.29 3.32 -15.59
CA VAL A 136 12.91 2.01 -15.84
C VAL A 136 12.66 1.04 -14.71
N LEU A 137 12.82 1.49 -13.45
CA LEU A 137 12.57 0.66 -12.27
C LEU A 137 11.09 0.23 -12.19
N THR A 138 10.17 1.14 -12.51
CA THR A 138 8.74 0.82 -12.57
C THR A 138 8.44 -0.25 -13.61
N LEU A 139 9.03 -0.14 -14.79
CA LEU A 139 8.87 -1.14 -15.85
C LEU A 139 9.44 -2.50 -15.44
N ILE A 140 10.60 -2.53 -14.78
CA ILE A 140 11.20 -3.75 -14.24
C ILE A 140 10.28 -4.36 -13.16
N PHE A 141 9.80 -3.54 -12.23
CA PHE A 141 8.89 -3.97 -11.15
C PHE A 141 7.61 -4.61 -11.71
N LEU A 142 7.06 -4.04 -12.78
CA LEU A 142 5.89 -4.60 -13.45
C LEU A 142 6.22 -5.85 -14.26
N ALA A 143 7.33 -5.82 -15.02
CA ALA A 143 7.73 -6.94 -15.87
C ALA A 143 8.11 -8.20 -15.08
N THR A 144 8.72 -8.05 -13.90
CA THR A 144 9.06 -9.17 -13.01
C THR A 144 7.87 -9.72 -12.23
N GLY A 145 6.70 -9.06 -12.28
CA GLY A 145 5.54 -9.44 -11.47
C GLY A 145 5.71 -9.15 -9.98
N ALA A 146 6.71 -8.36 -9.58
CA ALA A 146 6.98 -8.04 -8.18
C ALA A 146 5.79 -7.33 -7.50
N HIS A 147 4.99 -6.58 -8.27
CA HIS A 147 3.74 -5.97 -7.79
C HIS A 147 2.73 -7.04 -7.32
N LEU A 148 2.64 -8.19 -8.00
CA LEU A 148 1.76 -9.29 -7.58
C LEU A 148 2.24 -9.95 -6.29
N HIS A 149 3.55 -10.16 -6.16
CA HIS A 149 4.14 -10.68 -4.93
C HIS A 149 3.93 -9.72 -3.75
N TRP A 150 4.06 -8.41 -3.99
CA TRP A 150 3.81 -7.41 -2.95
C TRP A 150 2.34 -7.39 -2.51
N ILE A 151 1.39 -7.51 -3.45
CA ILE A 151 -0.04 -7.65 -3.12
C ILE A 151 -0.31 -8.96 -2.36
N ALA A 152 0.36 -10.06 -2.72
CA ALA A 152 0.24 -11.32 -2.00
C ALA A 152 0.73 -11.19 -0.54
N LEU A 153 1.85 -10.50 -0.30
CA LEU A 153 2.34 -10.21 1.05
C LEU A 153 1.38 -9.33 1.87
N LEU A 154 0.61 -8.46 1.22
CA LEU A 154 -0.43 -7.68 1.89
C LEU A 154 -1.63 -8.55 2.30
N ALA A 155 -1.80 -9.69 1.65
CA ALA A 155 -2.88 -10.64 1.90
C ALA A 155 -2.53 -11.66 3.01
N GLU A 156 -1.26 -11.86 3.36
CA GLU A 156 -0.82 -12.76 4.44
C GLU A 156 -0.90 -12.08 5.82
#